data_5e30dd958a411fd45bea30fe22c76f9d
#
_entry.id   5e30dd958a411fd45bea30fe22c76f9d
#
_cell.length_a   1.000
_cell.length_b   1.000
_cell.length_c   1.000
_cell.angle_alpha   90.00
_cell.angle_beta   90.00
_cell.angle_gamma   90.00
#
_symmetry.space_group_name_H-M   'P 1'
#
loop_
_entity.id
_entity.type
_entity.pdbx_description
1 polymer ?
#
loop_
_entity_poly.entity_id
_entity_poly.type
_entity_poly.pdbx_seq_one_letter_code
_entity_poly.pdbx_strand_id
1 'polypeptide(L)'
;MKRNYLYIAILLVLSACSENSTLDMKGMFSPNGETVNTRFEQSMAYNKSRGEISLDMGADEYIVYVCTDSHITRKTHKNLDYFMAQYKAETAPKVAIHLGDVIDAQKNFPCADSILHFAGQTIRDTIFVTPGNHDIYFKQWSIYRDYFKSGSYWFETRNGAKKLDLFICLDSAEGSLGTEQTKWLRELLESKSKEGYRRMIVYTHTHLWKLDMSQGHTSNMALEETYELTSLLGQYKIPYVWCGHQHARQSVFFKGVNYLVLNATKDSEKGQSYMKVEMGDAAIYHYIDYPKSSL
;
A
#
# COMPACT_ATOMS: atom_id res chain seq x y z
N MET A 1 22.02 0.02 47.44
CA MET A 1 21.42 -1.10 46.69
C MET A 1 20.17 -0.76 45.87
N LYS A 2 19.99 0.46 45.35
CA LYS A 2 18.79 0.83 44.54
C LYS A 2 19.05 1.19 43.06
N ARG A 3 20.32 1.07 42.61
CA ARG A 3 20.71 1.55 41.25
C ARG A 3 20.79 0.46 40.18
N ASN A 4 20.75 -0.81 40.57
CA ASN A 4 20.92 -1.95 39.64
C ASN A 4 19.62 -2.49 39.06
N TYR A 5 18.46 -2.17 39.64
CA TYR A 5 17.17 -2.67 39.15
C TYR A 5 16.67 -1.93 37.90
N LEU A 6 17.10 -0.68 37.69
CA LEU A 6 16.68 0.10 36.52
C LEU A 6 17.32 -0.44 35.23
N TYR A 7 18.57 -0.89 35.30
CA TYR A 7 19.27 -1.46 34.14
C TYR A 7 18.76 -2.84 33.76
N ILE A 8 18.29 -3.63 34.74
CA ILE A 8 17.71 -4.96 34.48
C ILE A 8 16.32 -4.82 33.81
N ALA A 9 15.54 -3.82 34.20
CA ALA A 9 14.22 -3.56 33.56
C ALA A 9 14.39 -3.12 32.10
N ILE A 10 15.39 -2.32 31.77
CA ILE A 10 15.67 -1.88 30.38
C ILE A 10 16.21 -3.04 29.54
N LEU A 11 17.03 -3.93 30.11
CA LEU A 11 17.54 -5.11 29.43
C LEU A 11 16.45 -6.19 29.19
N LEU A 12 15.49 -6.32 30.10
CA LEU A 12 14.38 -7.25 29.93
C LEU A 12 13.37 -6.81 28.89
N VAL A 13 13.21 -5.51 28.65
CA VAL A 13 12.39 -5.01 27.54
C VAL A 13 13.06 -5.22 26.18
N LEU A 14 14.39 -5.21 26.13
CA LEU A 14 15.14 -5.44 24.89
C LEU A 14 15.27 -6.90 24.49
N SER A 15 15.12 -7.85 25.43
CA SER A 15 15.21 -9.29 25.16
C SER A 15 13.87 -9.94 24.82
N ALA A 16 12.75 -9.23 24.91
CA ALA A 16 11.42 -9.72 24.53
C ALA A 16 11.10 -9.56 23.04
N CYS A 17 11.98 -8.93 22.25
CA CYS A 17 11.87 -8.87 20.80
C CYS A 17 12.48 -10.12 20.18
N SER A 18 11.68 -11.20 20.06
CA SER A 18 12.04 -12.33 19.21
C SER A 18 12.04 -11.86 17.74
N GLU A 19 12.89 -12.48 16.91
CA GLU A 19 13.13 -12.16 15.48
C GLU A 19 11.89 -12.16 14.58
N ASN A 20 10.70 -12.41 15.12
CA ASN A 20 9.41 -12.42 14.42
C ASN A 20 8.46 -11.27 14.85
N SER A 21 8.90 -10.29 15.64
CA SER A 21 8.05 -9.15 15.93
C SER A 21 8.10 -8.16 14.76
N THR A 22 6.97 -8.01 14.07
CA THR A 22 6.75 -7.06 12.97
C THR A 22 6.78 -5.58 13.39
N LEU A 23 7.09 -5.29 14.64
CA LEU A 23 7.39 -3.96 15.15
C LEU A 23 8.87 -3.68 14.97
N ASP A 24 9.23 -3.06 13.86
CA ASP A 24 10.55 -2.45 13.77
C ASP A 24 10.59 -1.17 14.61
N MET A 25 10.90 -1.34 15.90
CA MET A 25 11.02 -0.24 16.84
C MET A 25 12.11 0.77 16.46
N LYS A 26 13.04 0.42 15.56
CA LYS A 26 14.10 1.34 15.11
C LYS A 26 13.56 2.50 14.29
N GLY A 27 12.48 2.28 13.50
CA GLY A 27 11.77 3.34 12.77
C GLY A 27 10.98 4.26 13.71
N MET A 28 10.31 3.70 14.73
CA MET A 28 9.52 4.46 15.70
C MET A 28 10.34 5.43 16.57
N PHE A 29 11.61 5.13 16.80
CA PHE A 29 12.51 5.94 17.65
C PHE A 29 13.54 6.75 16.85
N SER A 30 13.35 6.93 15.54
CA SER A 30 14.20 7.85 14.77
C SER A 30 13.81 9.30 15.09
N PRO A 31 14.62 10.06 15.90
CA PRO A 31 14.22 11.37 16.39
C PRO A 31 14.12 12.47 15.33
N ASN A 32 14.32 12.15 14.06
CA ASN A 32 14.28 13.08 12.93
C ASN A 32 13.60 12.45 11.69
N GLY A 33 12.68 11.52 11.85
CA GLY A 33 11.80 11.05 10.76
C GLY A 33 10.62 11.99 10.60
N GLU A 34 10.15 12.20 9.39
CA GLU A 34 8.90 12.90 9.14
C GLU A 34 7.74 12.07 9.70
N THR A 35 6.87 12.73 10.48
CA THR A 35 5.64 12.10 10.98
C THR A 35 4.67 11.81 9.83
N VAL A 36 3.73 10.92 10.04
CA VAL A 36 2.68 10.65 9.04
C VAL A 36 1.90 11.91 8.65
N ASN A 37 1.63 12.83 9.59
CA ASN A 37 0.98 14.11 9.27
C ASN A 37 1.86 14.99 8.37
N THR A 38 3.16 15.07 8.65
CA THR A 38 4.11 15.81 7.79
C THR A 38 4.19 15.21 6.39
N ARG A 39 4.25 13.87 6.27
CA ARG A 39 4.25 13.18 4.98
C ARG A 39 2.95 13.41 4.21
N PHE A 40 1.82 13.39 4.93
CA PHE A 40 0.52 13.70 4.36
C PHE A 40 0.44 15.14 3.82
N GLU A 41 0.85 16.15 4.61
CA GLU A 41 0.89 17.55 4.17
C GLU A 41 1.74 17.74 2.90
N GLN A 42 2.91 17.12 2.88
CA GLN A 42 3.81 17.17 1.70
C GLN A 42 3.19 16.48 0.48
N SER A 43 2.51 15.35 0.69
CA SER A 43 1.75 14.66 -0.36
C SER A 43 0.63 15.53 -0.92
N MET A 44 -0.15 16.19 -0.04
CA MET A 44 -1.23 17.08 -0.47
C MET A 44 -0.72 18.32 -1.20
N ALA A 45 0.40 18.90 -0.77
CA ALA A 45 1.04 20.01 -1.48
C ALA A 45 1.43 19.63 -2.92
N TYR A 46 2.02 18.43 -3.09
CA TYR A 46 2.33 17.89 -4.42
C TYR A 46 1.05 17.63 -5.24
N ASN A 47 0.05 16.95 -4.65
CA ASN A 47 -1.19 16.64 -5.35
C ASN A 47 -1.91 17.89 -5.84
N LYS A 48 -1.92 18.96 -5.03
CA LYS A 48 -2.47 20.27 -5.42
C LYS A 48 -1.74 20.86 -6.63
N SER A 49 -0.43 20.74 -6.69
CA SER A 49 0.37 21.25 -7.81
C SER A 49 0.19 20.45 -9.10
N ARG A 50 -0.01 19.11 -8.97
CA ARG A 50 -0.21 18.19 -10.09
C ARG A 50 -1.63 18.27 -10.66
N GLY A 51 -2.63 18.53 -9.80
CA GLY A 51 -4.04 18.40 -10.12
C GLY A 51 -4.59 16.99 -9.96
N GLU A 52 -5.87 16.81 -10.26
CA GLU A 52 -6.56 15.51 -10.16
C GLU A 52 -6.08 14.54 -11.25
N ILE A 53 -6.01 13.25 -10.89
CA ILE A 53 -5.67 12.18 -11.81
C ILE A 53 -6.96 11.52 -12.28
N SER A 54 -7.22 11.62 -13.57
CA SER A 54 -8.37 11.00 -14.22
C SER A 54 -7.90 10.23 -15.45
N LEU A 55 -8.13 8.90 -15.45
CA LEU A 55 -7.69 7.98 -16.47
C LEU A 55 -8.87 7.61 -17.36
N ASP A 56 -8.85 8.05 -18.62
CA ASP A 56 -9.83 7.58 -19.59
C ASP A 56 -9.46 6.20 -20.11
N MET A 57 -10.21 5.19 -19.71
CA MET A 57 -9.99 3.80 -20.15
C MET A 57 -10.48 3.56 -21.59
N GLY A 58 -11.36 4.40 -22.13
CA GLY A 58 -11.97 4.21 -23.44
C GLY A 58 -12.92 2.99 -23.49
N ALA A 59 -13.19 2.36 -22.35
CA ALA A 59 -14.07 1.22 -22.19
C ALA A 59 -14.64 1.18 -20.76
N ASP A 60 -15.77 0.51 -20.55
CA ASP A 60 -16.37 0.31 -19.23
C ASP A 60 -15.65 -0.79 -18.44
N GLU A 61 -14.98 -1.69 -19.14
CA GLU A 61 -14.20 -2.79 -18.59
C GLU A 61 -12.71 -2.52 -18.77
N TYR A 62 -11.93 -2.82 -17.74
CA TYR A 62 -10.48 -2.66 -17.75
C TYR A 62 -9.83 -3.59 -16.71
N ILE A 63 -8.51 -3.69 -16.73
CA ILE A 63 -7.75 -4.57 -15.85
C ILE A 63 -6.96 -3.76 -14.83
N VAL A 64 -6.98 -4.19 -13.57
CA VAL A 64 -6.07 -3.69 -12.54
C VAL A 64 -5.08 -4.78 -12.14
N TYR A 65 -3.80 -4.50 -12.29
CA TYR A 65 -2.71 -5.33 -11.81
C TYR A 65 -2.26 -4.82 -10.45
N VAL A 66 -2.21 -5.69 -9.44
CA VAL A 66 -1.82 -5.30 -8.08
C VAL A 66 -0.74 -6.22 -7.55
N CYS A 67 0.37 -5.64 -7.11
CA CYS A 67 1.45 -6.35 -6.41
C CYS A 67 1.85 -5.60 -5.14
N THR A 68 2.65 -6.23 -4.29
CA THR A 68 3.10 -5.69 -3.01
C THR A 68 4.40 -6.34 -2.56
N ASP A 69 5.07 -5.71 -1.60
CA ASP A 69 6.19 -6.31 -0.87
C ASP A 69 7.24 -6.94 -1.82
N SER A 70 7.68 -6.17 -2.78
CA SER A 70 8.69 -6.66 -3.74
C SER A 70 10.09 -6.68 -3.15
N HIS A 71 10.38 -5.84 -2.14
CA HIS A 71 11.66 -5.79 -1.43
C HIS A 71 12.86 -5.93 -2.36
N ILE A 72 12.82 -5.22 -3.47
CA ILE A 72 13.84 -5.38 -4.51
C ILE A 72 15.21 -4.96 -4.03
N THR A 73 16.19 -5.68 -4.54
CA THR A 73 17.60 -5.31 -4.48
C THR A 73 18.16 -5.27 -5.89
N ARG A 74 19.38 -4.82 -6.05
CA ARG A 74 20.06 -4.87 -7.36
C ARG A 74 20.21 -6.30 -7.94
N LYS A 75 19.99 -7.34 -7.13
CA LYS A 75 20.18 -8.74 -7.50
C LYS A 75 18.88 -9.55 -7.49
N THR A 76 17.87 -9.10 -6.77
CA THR A 76 16.63 -9.84 -6.52
C THR A 76 15.43 -8.95 -6.87
N HIS A 77 14.89 -9.13 -8.07
CA HIS A 77 13.71 -8.42 -8.58
C HIS A 77 12.99 -9.17 -9.71
N LYS A 78 13.27 -10.49 -9.85
CA LYS A 78 12.74 -11.32 -10.95
C LYS A 78 11.21 -11.36 -10.99
N ASN A 79 10.57 -11.46 -9.83
CA ASN A 79 9.11 -11.50 -9.74
C ASN A 79 8.50 -10.15 -10.14
N LEU A 80 9.11 -9.03 -9.75
CA LEU A 80 8.66 -7.71 -10.17
C LEU A 80 8.87 -7.51 -11.68
N ASP A 81 9.98 -7.98 -12.23
CA ASP A 81 10.20 -7.97 -13.69
C ASP A 81 9.13 -8.79 -14.42
N TYR A 82 8.80 -9.97 -13.89
CA TYR A 82 7.72 -10.80 -14.44
C TYR A 82 6.38 -10.08 -14.40
N PHE A 83 6.01 -9.50 -13.25
CA PHE A 83 4.80 -8.69 -13.10
C PHE A 83 4.74 -7.58 -14.14
N MET A 84 5.82 -6.83 -14.29
CA MET A 84 5.92 -5.74 -15.27
C MET A 84 5.81 -6.24 -16.71
N ALA A 85 6.39 -7.41 -17.02
CA ALA A 85 6.28 -8.02 -18.34
C ALA A 85 4.81 -8.42 -18.63
N GLN A 86 4.11 -9.03 -17.67
CA GLN A 86 2.69 -9.36 -17.81
C GLN A 86 1.83 -8.10 -17.97
N TYR A 87 2.06 -7.07 -17.14
CA TYR A 87 1.37 -5.78 -17.26
C TYR A 87 1.59 -5.15 -18.65
N LYS A 88 2.82 -5.12 -19.14
CA LYS A 88 3.13 -4.56 -20.47
C LYS A 88 2.51 -5.34 -21.60
N ALA A 89 2.45 -6.67 -21.49
CA ALA A 89 1.88 -7.56 -22.51
C ALA A 89 0.33 -7.50 -22.58
N GLU A 90 -0.34 -7.02 -21.51
CA GLU A 90 -1.79 -6.87 -21.52
C GLU A 90 -2.22 -5.82 -22.56
N THR A 91 -3.19 -6.15 -23.39
CA THR A 91 -3.69 -5.27 -24.45
C THR A 91 -4.96 -4.53 -24.09
N ALA A 92 -5.70 -5.01 -23.09
CA ALA A 92 -6.87 -4.30 -22.56
C ALA A 92 -6.46 -2.98 -21.86
N PRO A 93 -7.37 -2.01 -21.73
CA PRO A 93 -7.16 -0.86 -20.86
C PRO A 93 -6.78 -1.32 -19.45
N LYS A 94 -5.77 -0.72 -18.85
CA LYS A 94 -5.18 -1.25 -17.62
C LYS A 94 -4.60 -0.19 -16.72
N VAL A 95 -4.50 -0.55 -15.44
CA VAL A 95 -3.83 0.22 -14.37
C VAL A 95 -2.95 -0.74 -13.57
N ALA A 96 -1.83 -0.28 -13.04
CA ALA A 96 -1.03 -1.04 -12.10
C ALA A 96 -0.93 -0.31 -10.75
N ILE A 97 -0.98 -1.08 -9.66
CA ILE A 97 -0.87 -0.59 -8.28
C ILE A 97 0.17 -1.45 -7.55
N HIS A 98 1.08 -0.80 -6.83
CA HIS A 98 2.02 -1.43 -5.91
C HIS A 98 1.70 -0.99 -4.47
N LEU A 99 1.41 -1.94 -3.59
CA LEU A 99 0.94 -1.67 -2.23
C LEU A 99 2.06 -1.45 -1.21
N GLY A 100 3.22 -0.94 -1.64
CA GLY A 100 4.33 -0.58 -0.75
C GLY A 100 5.35 -1.69 -0.51
N ASP A 101 6.39 -1.35 0.24
CA ASP A 101 7.60 -2.15 0.41
C ASP A 101 8.21 -2.53 -0.96
N VAL A 102 8.39 -1.50 -1.78
CA VAL A 102 9.00 -1.66 -3.11
C VAL A 102 10.45 -2.08 -2.99
N ILE A 103 11.17 -1.45 -2.06
CA ILE A 103 12.61 -1.66 -1.85
C ILE A 103 12.90 -2.30 -0.50
N ASP A 104 14.06 -2.98 -0.42
CA ASP A 104 14.59 -3.51 0.83
C ASP A 104 15.48 -2.49 1.56
N ALA A 105 16.11 -1.58 0.83
CA ALA A 105 16.97 -0.52 1.37
C ALA A 105 17.13 0.66 0.40
N GLN A 106 17.41 1.85 0.95
CA GLN A 106 17.55 3.12 0.22
C GLN A 106 18.35 3.04 -1.09
N LYS A 107 19.48 2.34 -1.08
CA LYS A 107 20.36 2.17 -2.27
C LYS A 107 19.68 1.50 -3.46
N ASN A 108 18.48 0.94 -3.26
CA ASN A 108 17.74 0.22 -4.28
C ASN A 108 16.68 1.08 -4.99
N PHE A 109 16.41 2.32 -4.54
CA PHE A 109 15.45 3.22 -5.21
C PHE A 109 15.74 3.42 -6.70
N PRO A 110 16.99 3.65 -7.15
CA PRO A 110 17.27 3.78 -8.59
C PRO A 110 16.91 2.52 -9.39
N CYS A 111 17.02 1.34 -8.77
CA CYS A 111 16.60 0.08 -9.40
C CYS A 111 15.07 0.02 -9.51
N ALA A 112 14.35 0.40 -8.45
CA ALA A 112 12.90 0.47 -8.45
C ALA A 112 12.38 1.42 -9.53
N ASP A 113 12.93 2.62 -9.61
CA ASP A 113 12.57 3.61 -10.63
C ASP A 113 12.76 3.07 -12.04
N SER A 114 13.89 2.42 -12.31
CA SER A 114 14.19 1.81 -13.61
C SER A 114 13.19 0.71 -13.98
N ILE A 115 12.81 -0.16 -13.03
CA ILE A 115 11.89 -1.27 -13.28
C ILE A 115 10.45 -0.77 -13.46
N LEU A 116 10.01 0.14 -12.58
CA LEU A 116 8.64 0.62 -12.53
C LEU A 116 8.39 1.81 -13.45
N HIS A 117 9.46 2.42 -13.99
CA HIS A 117 9.38 3.55 -14.92
C HIS A 117 8.55 4.74 -14.42
N PHE A 118 8.87 5.25 -13.24
CA PHE A 118 8.15 6.40 -12.67
C PHE A 118 8.54 7.75 -13.25
N ALA A 119 9.81 7.93 -13.57
CA ALA A 119 10.32 9.23 -14.02
C ALA A 119 9.87 9.54 -15.45
N GLY A 120 9.13 10.63 -15.63
CA GLY A 120 8.81 11.19 -16.93
C GLY A 120 7.76 10.45 -17.77
N GLN A 121 7.09 9.45 -17.21
CA GLN A 121 6.06 8.67 -17.92
C GLN A 121 4.73 9.40 -18.00
N THR A 122 3.95 9.12 -19.04
CA THR A 122 2.56 9.54 -19.10
C THR A 122 1.74 8.81 -18.03
N ILE A 123 0.66 9.45 -17.54
CA ILE A 123 -0.22 8.85 -16.52
C ILE A 123 -0.69 7.43 -16.93
N ARG A 124 -0.90 7.19 -18.23
CA ARG A 124 -1.33 5.88 -18.77
C ARG A 124 -0.39 4.72 -18.46
N ASP A 125 0.90 5.01 -18.35
CA ASP A 125 1.93 4.01 -18.11
C ASP A 125 2.43 4.02 -16.65
N THR A 126 1.79 4.82 -15.79
CA THR A 126 2.18 5.00 -14.39
C THR A 126 1.68 3.85 -13.54
N ILE A 127 2.55 3.35 -12.68
CA ILE A 127 2.18 2.47 -11.59
C ILE A 127 1.91 3.34 -10.36
N PHE A 128 0.76 3.15 -9.76
CA PHE A 128 0.38 3.85 -8.54
C PHE A 128 0.97 3.14 -7.32
N VAL A 129 1.71 3.84 -6.49
CA VAL A 129 2.44 3.27 -5.37
C VAL A 129 1.99 3.90 -4.06
N THR A 130 1.74 3.07 -3.03
CA THR A 130 1.65 3.53 -1.64
C THR A 130 2.98 3.26 -0.92
N PRO A 131 3.40 4.09 0.05
CA PRO A 131 4.60 3.80 0.81
C PRO A 131 4.39 2.60 1.73
N GLY A 132 5.38 1.70 1.79
CA GLY A 132 5.50 0.69 2.83
C GLY A 132 6.51 1.12 3.90
N ASN A 133 6.62 0.33 4.97
CA ASN A 133 7.52 0.67 6.06
C ASN A 133 9.00 0.61 5.65
N HIS A 134 9.40 -0.32 4.79
CA HIS A 134 10.76 -0.38 4.26
C HIS A 134 11.11 0.80 3.34
N ASP A 135 10.12 1.39 2.69
CA ASP A 135 10.31 2.53 1.79
C ASP A 135 10.61 3.84 2.55
N ILE A 136 10.20 3.93 3.84
CA ILE A 136 10.35 5.16 4.64
C ILE A 136 11.27 5.04 5.84
N TYR A 137 11.69 3.82 6.24
CA TYR A 137 12.59 3.64 7.38
C TYR A 137 13.86 4.47 7.26
N PHE A 138 14.48 4.80 8.40
CA PHE A 138 15.77 5.51 8.48
C PHE A 138 15.78 6.85 7.72
N LYS A 139 14.69 7.61 7.79
CA LYS A 139 14.54 8.94 7.16
C LYS A 139 14.54 8.89 5.63
N GLN A 140 14.03 7.82 5.05
CA GLN A 140 14.00 7.65 3.61
C GLN A 140 12.80 8.34 2.93
N TRP A 141 11.87 8.94 3.69
CA TRP A 141 10.71 9.60 3.12
C TRP A 141 11.06 10.64 2.05
N SER A 142 12.09 11.47 2.29
CA SER A 142 12.50 12.46 1.28
C SER A 142 12.91 11.80 -0.04
N ILE A 143 13.58 10.65 0.04
CA ILE A 143 14.01 9.88 -1.13
C ILE A 143 12.82 9.21 -1.78
N TYR A 144 11.94 8.56 -1.01
CA TYR A 144 10.68 8.02 -1.53
C TYR A 144 9.91 9.09 -2.31
N ARG A 145 9.76 10.28 -1.73
CA ARG A 145 9.08 11.42 -2.35
C ARG A 145 9.77 11.90 -3.64
N ASP A 146 11.09 11.84 -3.71
CA ASP A 146 11.82 12.21 -4.93
C ASP A 146 11.47 11.27 -6.11
N TYR A 147 11.22 9.98 -5.84
CA TYR A 147 10.83 9.00 -6.85
C TYR A 147 9.31 8.92 -7.05
N PHE A 148 8.53 8.74 -6.00
CA PHE A 148 7.10 8.44 -6.08
C PHE A 148 6.19 9.64 -5.81
N LYS A 149 6.73 10.77 -5.37
CA LYS A 149 6.11 12.08 -5.19
C LYS A 149 5.10 12.18 -4.05
N SER A 150 4.19 11.24 -3.90
CA SER A 150 3.10 11.29 -2.92
C SER A 150 2.84 9.92 -2.31
N GLY A 151 2.54 9.88 -1.01
CA GLY A 151 2.10 8.66 -0.31
C GLY A 151 0.59 8.61 -0.07
N SER A 152 -0.13 9.72 -0.27
CA SER A 152 -1.57 9.80 -0.04
C SER A 152 -2.21 10.60 -1.17
N TYR A 153 -3.11 9.99 -1.93
CA TYR A 153 -3.77 10.60 -3.08
C TYR A 153 -4.98 9.77 -3.50
N TRP A 154 -5.69 10.25 -4.52
CA TRP A 154 -6.70 9.48 -5.21
C TRP A 154 -6.57 9.66 -6.73
N PHE A 155 -7.10 8.72 -7.45
CA PHE A 155 -7.31 8.81 -8.89
C PHE A 155 -8.62 8.15 -9.28
N GLU A 156 -9.17 8.56 -10.41
CA GLU A 156 -10.37 7.96 -10.97
C GLU A 156 -10.09 7.31 -12.32
N THR A 157 -10.89 6.30 -12.63
CA THR A 157 -11.04 5.78 -13.99
C THR A 157 -12.38 6.21 -14.55
N ARG A 158 -12.42 6.41 -15.87
CA ARG A 158 -13.63 6.81 -16.58
C ARG A 158 -13.66 6.25 -18.01
N ASN A 159 -14.83 6.28 -18.62
CA ASN A 159 -15.01 6.08 -20.05
C ASN A 159 -15.70 7.32 -20.62
N GLY A 160 -14.94 8.19 -21.29
CA GLY A 160 -15.39 9.51 -21.66
C GLY A 160 -15.85 10.33 -20.45
N ALA A 161 -17.12 10.75 -20.43
CA ALA A 161 -17.72 11.48 -19.31
C ALA A 161 -18.22 10.59 -18.15
N LYS A 162 -18.34 9.28 -18.38
CA LYS A 162 -18.84 8.31 -17.38
C LYS A 162 -17.74 7.99 -16.37
N LYS A 163 -17.98 8.29 -15.09
CA LYS A 163 -17.10 7.86 -13.99
C LYS A 163 -17.26 6.35 -13.77
N LEU A 164 -16.15 5.64 -13.64
CA LEU A 164 -16.13 4.22 -13.37
C LEU A 164 -15.79 3.98 -11.89
N ASP A 165 -14.53 3.93 -11.55
CA ASP A 165 -14.10 3.58 -10.21
C ASP A 165 -13.16 4.66 -9.64
N LEU A 166 -13.24 4.89 -8.33
CA LEU A 166 -12.35 5.78 -7.58
C LEU A 166 -11.39 4.94 -6.74
N PHE A 167 -10.11 5.21 -6.84
CA PHE A 167 -9.04 4.58 -6.08
C PHE A 167 -8.43 5.58 -5.10
N ILE A 168 -8.37 5.20 -3.83
CA ILE A 168 -7.88 6.05 -2.74
C ILE A 168 -6.65 5.39 -2.11
N CYS A 169 -5.52 6.04 -2.23
CA CYS A 169 -4.24 5.65 -1.64
C CYS A 169 -4.07 6.26 -0.26
N LEU A 170 -3.72 5.43 0.73
CA LEU A 170 -3.44 5.86 2.10
C LEU A 170 -2.02 5.50 2.52
N ASP A 171 -1.31 6.43 3.13
CA ASP A 171 -0.02 6.18 3.80
C ASP A 171 -0.28 5.59 5.18
N SER A 172 -0.04 4.30 5.32
CA SER A 172 -0.08 3.57 6.60
C SER A 172 1.29 2.98 6.97
N ALA A 173 2.37 3.45 6.37
CA ALA A 173 3.69 2.85 6.48
C ALA A 173 4.25 2.79 7.91
N GLU A 174 3.82 3.69 8.80
CA GLU A 174 4.18 3.66 10.24
C GLU A 174 3.15 2.95 11.13
N GLY A 175 2.15 2.29 10.54
CA GLY A 175 1.06 1.67 11.33
C GLY A 175 0.03 2.68 11.84
N SER A 176 -0.05 3.88 11.26
CA SER A 176 -1.04 4.90 11.55
C SER A 176 -1.31 5.75 10.31
N LEU A 177 -2.53 6.25 10.17
CA LEU A 177 -2.88 7.26 9.16
C LEU A 177 -2.66 8.69 9.66
N GLY A 178 -2.60 8.88 10.97
CA GLY A 178 -2.56 10.19 11.60
C GLY A 178 -3.88 10.96 11.47
N THR A 179 -3.95 12.08 12.17
CA THR A 179 -5.18 12.87 12.28
C THR A 179 -5.57 13.57 10.98
N GLU A 180 -4.59 14.14 10.29
CA GLU A 180 -4.85 14.94 9.08
C GLU A 180 -5.29 14.06 7.91
N GLN A 181 -4.67 12.91 7.72
CA GLN A 181 -5.07 11.98 6.67
C GLN A 181 -6.43 11.34 6.94
N THR A 182 -6.73 11.01 8.20
CA THR A 182 -8.03 10.47 8.60
C THR A 182 -9.15 11.50 8.36
N LYS A 183 -8.91 12.76 8.70
CA LYS A 183 -9.85 13.86 8.43
C LYS A 183 -10.08 14.04 6.93
N TRP A 184 -9.01 14.10 6.15
CA TRP A 184 -9.09 14.20 4.70
C TRP A 184 -9.85 13.02 4.08
N LEU A 185 -9.60 11.79 4.53
CA LEU A 185 -10.30 10.61 4.03
C LEU A 185 -11.82 10.73 4.27
N ARG A 186 -12.22 11.19 5.44
CA ARG A 186 -13.64 11.41 5.77
C ARG A 186 -14.28 12.42 4.83
N GLU A 187 -13.65 13.56 4.64
CA GLU A 187 -14.12 14.64 3.76
C GLU A 187 -14.17 14.17 2.29
N LEU A 188 -13.16 13.43 1.85
CA LEU A 188 -13.10 12.85 0.51
C LEU A 188 -14.23 11.86 0.27
N LEU A 189 -14.46 10.91 1.20
CA LEU A 189 -15.52 9.92 1.08
C LEU A 189 -16.91 10.59 1.10
N GLU A 190 -17.11 11.59 1.93
CA GLU A 190 -18.36 12.36 1.97
C GLU A 190 -18.64 13.06 0.63
N SER A 191 -17.64 13.67 0.05
CA SER A 191 -17.75 14.34 -1.26
C SER A 191 -17.95 13.32 -2.39
N LYS A 192 -17.03 12.36 -2.51
CA LYS A 192 -16.94 11.45 -3.66
C LYS A 192 -18.07 10.40 -3.70
N SER A 193 -18.67 10.04 -2.57
CA SER A 193 -19.82 9.12 -2.55
C SER A 193 -21.05 9.65 -3.29
N LYS A 194 -21.13 10.96 -3.52
CA LYS A 194 -22.21 11.64 -4.25
C LYS A 194 -21.97 11.78 -5.76
N GLU A 195 -20.78 11.39 -6.24
CA GLU A 195 -20.35 11.66 -7.61
C GLU A 195 -20.68 10.52 -8.61
N GLY A 196 -21.34 9.44 -8.17
CA GLY A 196 -21.84 8.39 -9.05
C GLY A 196 -20.78 7.40 -9.54
N TYR A 197 -19.67 7.22 -8.80
CA TYR A 197 -18.72 6.14 -9.09
C TYR A 197 -19.40 4.77 -8.97
N ARG A 198 -19.02 3.85 -9.85
CA ARG A 198 -19.43 2.45 -9.77
C ARG A 198 -18.92 1.82 -8.46
N ARG A 199 -17.68 2.12 -8.09
CA ARG A 199 -17.04 1.69 -6.84
C ARG A 199 -16.02 2.72 -6.36
N MET A 200 -15.83 2.74 -5.05
CA MET A 200 -14.68 3.37 -4.41
C MET A 200 -13.82 2.27 -3.77
N ILE A 201 -12.54 2.21 -4.08
CA ILE A 201 -11.60 1.21 -3.61
C ILE A 201 -10.51 1.92 -2.83
N VAL A 202 -10.23 1.45 -1.61
CA VAL A 202 -9.12 1.95 -0.79
C VAL A 202 -7.96 0.97 -0.89
N TYR A 203 -6.75 1.48 -0.95
CA TYR A 203 -5.55 0.66 -0.85
C TYR A 203 -4.49 1.33 0.02
N THR A 204 -3.74 0.50 0.72
CA THR A 204 -2.73 0.93 1.68
C THR A 204 -1.73 -0.20 1.89
N HIS A 205 -0.59 0.06 2.53
CA HIS A 205 0.39 -0.98 2.78
C HIS A 205 0.03 -1.85 3.98
N THR A 206 -0.11 -1.24 5.17
CA THR A 206 -0.35 -1.98 6.42
C THR A 206 -1.76 -2.57 6.43
N HIS A 207 -1.86 -3.86 6.67
CA HIS A 207 -3.15 -4.54 6.79
C HIS A 207 -3.86 -4.17 8.11
N LEU A 208 -5.19 -4.08 8.06
CA LEU A 208 -6.03 -3.70 9.20
C LEU A 208 -6.34 -4.89 10.13
N TRP A 209 -6.33 -6.10 9.59
CA TRP A 209 -6.70 -7.31 10.30
C TRP A 209 -5.62 -8.37 10.16
N LYS A 210 -5.33 -9.05 11.26
CA LYS A 210 -4.53 -10.27 11.27
C LYS A 210 -5.45 -11.44 11.60
N LEU A 211 -5.53 -12.43 10.72
CA LEU A 211 -6.38 -13.61 10.92
C LEU A 211 -5.76 -14.64 11.86
N ASP A 212 -4.44 -14.67 11.94
CA ASP A 212 -3.76 -15.60 12.85
C ASP A 212 -3.68 -15.03 14.27
N MET A 213 -4.72 -15.29 15.04
CA MET A 213 -4.80 -14.92 16.45
C MET A 213 -3.81 -15.69 17.34
N SER A 214 -3.19 -16.77 16.85
CA SER A 214 -2.26 -17.60 17.63
C SER A 214 -0.98 -16.87 18.02
N GLN A 215 -0.63 -15.81 17.29
CA GLN A 215 0.58 -14.99 17.54
C GLN A 215 0.30 -13.68 18.28
N GLY A 216 -0.91 -13.43 18.72
CA GLY A 216 -1.25 -12.31 19.60
C GLY A 216 -1.18 -10.91 19.01
N HIS A 217 -1.00 -10.77 17.69
CA HIS A 217 -0.94 -9.47 17.01
C HIS A 217 -2.07 -9.33 16.00
N THR A 218 -2.89 -8.30 16.15
CA THR A 218 -4.05 -8.06 15.28
C THR A 218 -3.68 -7.26 14.03
N SER A 219 -2.79 -6.30 14.16
CA SER A 219 -2.31 -5.40 13.09
C SER A 219 -1.17 -4.56 13.68
N ASN A 220 -0.38 -3.91 12.83
CA ASN A 220 0.56 -2.89 13.29
C ASN A 220 -0.12 -1.54 13.53
N MET A 221 -1.38 -1.41 13.15
CA MET A 221 -2.19 -0.21 13.39
C MET A 221 -2.81 -0.23 14.79
N ALA A 222 -2.92 0.93 15.44
CA ALA A 222 -3.59 1.06 16.72
C ALA A 222 -5.04 0.58 16.62
N LEU A 223 -5.52 -0.12 17.67
CA LEU A 223 -6.82 -0.77 17.65
C LEU A 223 -7.96 0.25 17.48
N GLU A 224 -7.88 1.38 18.17
CA GLU A 224 -8.85 2.48 18.10
C GLU A 224 -8.93 3.04 16.68
N GLU A 225 -7.78 3.27 16.03
CA GLU A 225 -7.71 3.76 14.67
C GLU A 225 -8.26 2.73 13.67
N THR A 226 -7.98 1.45 13.89
CA THR A 226 -8.54 0.35 13.09
C THR A 226 -10.07 0.33 13.18
N TYR A 227 -10.65 0.51 14.38
CA TYR A 227 -12.09 0.56 14.55
C TYR A 227 -12.72 1.80 13.92
N GLU A 228 -12.09 2.96 14.06
CA GLU A 228 -12.54 4.19 13.40
C GLU A 228 -12.53 4.03 11.88
N LEU A 229 -11.41 3.58 11.31
CA LEU A 229 -11.24 3.40 9.88
C LEU A 229 -12.24 2.39 9.32
N THR A 230 -12.36 1.20 9.93
CA THR A 230 -13.32 0.18 9.46
C THR A 230 -14.77 0.63 9.57
N SER A 231 -15.10 1.45 10.56
CA SER A 231 -16.44 2.03 10.70
C SER A 231 -16.72 3.07 9.61
N LEU A 232 -15.76 3.93 9.33
CA LEU A 232 -15.83 4.92 8.26
C LEU A 232 -16.00 4.25 6.89
N LEU A 233 -15.16 3.26 6.58
CA LEU A 233 -15.23 2.54 5.30
C LEU A 233 -16.56 1.81 5.11
N GLY A 234 -17.07 1.18 6.17
CA GLY A 234 -18.39 0.53 6.16
C GLY A 234 -19.54 1.53 5.95
N GLN A 235 -19.49 2.70 6.60
CA GLN A 235 -20.48 3.78 6.43
C GLN A 235 -20.62 4.21 4.96
N TYR A 236 -19.51 4.35 4.25
CA TYR A 236 -19.48 4.74 2.84
C TYR A 236 -19.54 3.56 1.87
N LYS A 237 -19.81 2.35 2.37
CA LYS A 237 -19.97 1.12 1.57
C LYS A 237 -18.79 0.87 0.63
N ILE A 238 -17.55 1.09 1.12
CA ILE A 238 -16.35 0.76 0.39
C ILE A 238 -16.32 -0.76 0.19
N PRO A 239 -16.37 -1.28 -1.05
CA PRO A 239 -16.47 -2.72 -1.24
C PRO A 239 -15.15 -3.44 -0.96
N TYR A 240 -14.02 -2.78 -1.16
CA TYR A 240 -12.70 -3.40 -1.11
C TYR A 240 -11.65 -2.50 -0.48
N VAL A 241 -10.81 -3.09 0.38
CA VAL A 241 -9.55 -2.54 0.86
C VAL A 241 -8.43 -3.52 0.49
N TRP A 242 -7.42 -3.04 -0.24
CA TRP A 242 -6.27 -3.85 -0.63
C TRP A 242 -5.05 -3.49 0.20
N CYS A 243 -4.37 -4.51 0.76
CA CYS A 243 -3.22 -4.35 1.64
C CYS A 243 -2.08 -5.32 1.28
N GLY A 244 -0.87 -4.98 1.73
CA GLY A 244 0.33 -5.81 1.70
C GLY A 244 0.81 -6.18 3.09
N HIS A 245 2.13 -6.02 3.32
CA HIS A 245 2.84 -6.06 4.60
C HIS A 245 2.93 -7.44 5.27
N GLN A 246 1.91 -8.28 5.20
CA GLN A 246 1.90 -9.57 5.90
C GLN A 246 2.60 -10.69 5.13
N HIS A 247 2.91 -10.49 3.84
CA HIS A 247 3.48 -11.47 2.91
C HIS A 247 2.65 -12.77 2.78
N ALA A 248 1.42 -12.78 3.25
CA ALA A 248 0.52 -13.92 3.22
C ALA A 248 -0.89 -13.51 2.80
N ARG A 249 -1.42 -14.20 1.79
CA ARG A 249 -2.77 -13.92 1.30
C ARG A 249 -3.82 -14.20 2.37
N GLN A 250 -4.62 -13.19 2.68
CA GLN A 250 -5.71 -13.24 3.64
C GLN A 250 -6.91 -12.47 3.12
N SER A 251 -8.09 -12.82 3.60
CA SER A 251 -9.32 -12.10 3.28
C SER A 251 -10.22 -12.06 4.51
N VAL A 252 -10.71 -10.88 4.84
CA VAL A 252 -11.67 -10.65 5.91
C VAL A 252 -12.84 -9.86 5.36
N PHE A 253 -14.07 -10.32 5.62
CA PHE A 253 -15.28 -9.55 5.35
C PHE A 253 -15.82 -8.98 6.66
N PHE A 254 -15.85 -7.65 6.76
CA PHE A 254 -16.32 -6.97 7.96
C PHE A 254 -17.04 -5.66 7.61
N LYS A 255 -18.19 -5.42 8.23
CA LYS A 255 -19.03 -4.22 7.99
C LYS A 255 -19.32 -3.95 6.50
N GLY A 256 -19.50 -5.00 5.69
CA GLY A 256 -19.78 -4.86 4.26
C GLY A 256 -18.55 -4.59 3.39
N VAL A 257 -17.34 -4.61 3.96
CA VAL A 257 -16.07 -4.34 3.30
C VAL A 257 -15.25 -5.63 3.21
N ASN A 258 -14.68 -5.91 2.02
CA ASN A 258 -13.71 -6.99 1.83
C ASN A 258 -12.29 -6.44 2.00
N TYR A 259 -11.59 -6.87 3.04
CA TYR A 259 -10.19 -6.55 3.28
C TYR A 259 -9.34 -7.68 2.70
N LEU A 260 -8.58 -7.37 1.66
CA LEU A 260 -7.74 -8.33 0.95
C LEU A 260 -6.27 -8.01 1.22
N VAL A 261 -5.57 -8.94 1.85
CA VAL A 261 -4.11 -8.88 2.03
C VAL A 261 -3.49 -9.78 0.96
N LEU A 262 -2.48 -9.28 0.25
CA LEU A 262 -1.83 -9.98 -0.84
C LEU A 262 -0.56 -10.69 -0.35
N ASN A 263 -0.18 -11.76 -1.09
CA ASN A 263 1.16 -12.35 -0.96
C ASN A 263 2.24 -11.39 -1.44
N ALA A 264 3.42 -11.52 -0.89
CA ALA A 264 4.59 -10.75 -1.32
C ALA A 264 5.00 -11.08 -2.77
N THR A 265 5.58 -10.09 -3.43
CA THR A 265 6.27 -10.25 -4.73
C THR A 265 7.74 -10.62 -4.55
N LYS A 266 8.28 -10.50 -3.35
CA LYS A 266 9.69 -10.74 -2.99
C LYS A 266 10.20 -12.09 -3.45
N ASP A 267 11.31 -12.13 -4.19
CA ASP A 267 11.86 -13.35 -4.84
C ASP A 267 12.16 -14.50 -3.87
N SER A 268 12.46 -14.22 -2.61
CA SER A 268 12.85 -15.22 -1.61
C SER A 268 11.71 -15.80 -0.79
N GLU A 269 10.49 -15.31 -0.96
CA GLU A 269 9.33 -15.77 -0.18
C GLU A 269 8.70 -17.03 -0.81
N LYS A 270 7.82 -17.70 -0.04
CA LYS A 270 7.01 -18.82 -0.53
C LYS A 270 5.59 -18.37 -0.84
N GLY A 271 4.96 -18.96 -1.85
CA GLY A 271 3.57 -18.66 -2.21
C GLY A 271 3.40 -17.28 -2.83
N GLN A 272 4.43 -16.76 -3.48
CA GLN A 272 4.43 -15.46 -4.12
C GLN A 272 3.38 -15.40 -5.21
N SER A 273 2.59 -14.34 -5.22
CA SER A 273 1.61 -14.09 -6.27
C SER A 273 1.31 -12.60 -6.40
N TYR A 274 0.78 -12.19 -7.53
CA TYR A 274 0.15 -10.91 -7.70
C TYR A 274 -1.35 -11.08 -7.96
N MET A 275 -2.10 -10.01 -7.88
CA MET A 275 -3.53 -10.00 -8.16
C MET A 275 -3.80 -9.28 -9.48
N LYS A 276 -4.58 -9.92 -10.35
CA LYS A 276 -5.18 -9.33 -11.55
C LYS A 276 -6.67 -9.21 -11.30
N VAL A 277 -7.23 -8.02 -11.48
CA VAL A 277 -8.66 -7.76 -11.26
C VAL A 277 -9.29 -7.32 -12.58
N GLU A 278 -10.27 -8.05 -13.02
CA GLU A 278 -11.12 -7.64 -14.14
C GLU A 278 -12.21 -6.72 -13.59
N MET A 279 -12.16 -5.47 -14.01
CA MET A 279 -13.06 -4.41 -13.57
C MET A 279 -14.17 -4.22 -14.59
N GLY A 280 -15.34 -4.67 -14.25
CA GLY A 280 -16.59 -4.53 -15.01
C GLY A 280 -17.74 -4.17 -14.06
N ASP A 281 -18.97 -4.58 -14.33
CA ASP A 281 -20.09 -4.44 -13.39
C ASP A 281 -19.82 -5.18 -12.07
N ALA A 282 -19.21 -6.36 -12.15
CA ALA A 282 -18.55 -7.03 -11.03
C ALA A 282 -17.03 -6.86 -11.12
N ALA A 283 -16.34 -6.96 -9.99
CA ALA A 283 -14.88 -7.08 -9.94
C ALA A 283 -14.54 -8.56 -9.76
N ILE A 284 -13.76 -9.14 -10.69
CA ILE A 284 -13.36 -10.55 -10.66
C ILE A 284 -11.87 -10.63 -10.35
N TYR A 285 -11.52 -11.33 -9.28
CA TYR A 285 -10.18 -11.40 -8.72
C TYR A 285 -9.47 -12.70 -9.11
N HIS A 286 -8.30 -12.58 -9.72
CA HIS A 286 -7.41 -13.67 -10.06
C HIS A 286 -6.09 -13.50 -9.31
N TYR A 287 -5.70 -14.51 -8.53
CA TYR A 287 -4.37 -14.56 -7.92
C TYR A 287 -3.47 -15.40 -8.80
N ILE A 288 -2.39 -14.81 -9.29
CA ILE A 288 -1.49 -15.41 -10.26
C ILE A 288 -0.14 -15.64 -9.60
N ASP A 289 0.21 -16.92 -9.45
CA ASP A 289 1.49 -17.31 -8.87
C ASP A 289 2.64 -16.93 -9.81
N TYR A 290 3.75 -16.49 -9.23
CA TYR A 290 4.98 -16.27 -9.99
C TYR A 290 5.57 -17.60 -10.41
N PRO A 291 6.25 -17.65 -11.57
CA PRO A 291 6.95 -18.85 -12.00
C PRO A 291 7.95 -19.30 -10.92
N LYS A 292 7.90 -20.59 -10.57
CA LYS A 292 8.93 -21.15 -9.67
C LYS A 292 10.27 -20.92 -10.33
N SER A 293 11.14 -20.13 -9.72
CA SER A 293 12.53 -20.07 -10.15
C SER A 293 13.09 -21.47 -10.02
N SER A 294 13.54 -22.06 -11.12
CA SER A 294 14.46 -23.21 -11.05
C SER A 294 15.66 -22.72 -10.24
N LEU A 295 15.73 -23.17 -8.98
CA LEU A 295 16.87 -22.97 -8.10
C LEU A 295 18.12 -23.59 -8.72
#